data_8541675a0f18a38a1e8831a5c0b63106
#
_entry.id   8541675a0f18a38a1e8831a5c0b63106
#
_cell.length_a   1.000
_cell.length_b   1.000
_cell.length_c   1.000
_cell.angle_alpha   90.00
_cell.angle_beta   90.00
_cell.angle_gamma   90.00
#
_symmetry.space_group_name_H-M   'P 1'
#
loop_
_entity.id
_entity.type
_entity.pdbx_description
1 polymer ?
#
loop_
_entity_poly.entity_id
_entity_poly.type
_entity_poly.pdbx_seq_one_letter_code
_entity_poly.pdbx_strand_id
1 'polypeptide(L)'
;QRQMCIRDSSPEEKAQRRQRRRAMRPVSPWLGLVLLTVFQALTALQLTISEGENATVMIPLTFLLLTGVMWLYFLTLRALRRVGFEMETIAFFLSTLSLAVPSSSNTPALFKQFLCVVLGLALFLVLGVFLRNLDRAKKIRWLMAAGAIGLLSLTVVLYLLGLTGTKYGAANWLTIAGISVQPSELAKICYIFAGAATLDRLFRKRN
;
A
#
# COMPACT_ATOMS: atom_id res chain seq x y z
N GLN A 1 9.91 -41.52 -1.80
CA GLN A 1 8.46 -41.60 -1.44
C GLN A 1 7.60 -40.46 -2.02
N ARG A 2 8.10 -39.21 -2.25
CA ARG A 2 7.31 -38.10 -2.84
C ARG A 2 7.00 -38.26 -4.35
N GLN A 3 7.75 -39.05 -5.09
CA GLN A 3 7.46 -39.25 -6.51
C GLN A 3 6.38 -40.33 -6.78
N MET A 4 6.11 -41.21 -5.81
CA MET A 4 5.11 -42.25 -5.94
C MET A 4 3.67 -41.79 -5.85
N CYS A 5 3.38 -40.69 -5.08
CA CYS A 5 2.02 -40.13 -4.93
C CYS A 5 1.49 -39.37 -6.17
N ILE A 6 2.32 -39.12 -7.19
CA ILE A 6 1.89 -38.38 -8.39
C ILE A 6 1.29 -39.30 -9.45
N ARG A 7 1.51 -40.60 -9.37
CA ARG A 7 1.14 -41.56 -10.41
C ARG A 7 -0.32 -42.04 -10.36
N ASP A 8 -0.96 -41.98 -9.17
CA ASP A 8 -2.30 -42.53 -8.95
C ASP A 8 -3.43 -41.50 -8.78
N SER A 9 -3.24 -40.27 -9.23
CA SER A 9 -4.32 -39.29 -9.17
C SER A 9 -5.41 -39.63 -10.19
N SER A 10 -6.66 -39.80 -9.73
CA SER A 10 -7.82 -40.07 -10.56
C SER A 10 -8.00 -39.03 -11.67
N PRO A 11 -8.64 -39.38 -12.81
CA PRO A 11 -8.95 -38.43 -13.86
C PRO A 11 -9.69 -37.17 -13.35
N GLU A 12 -10.55 -37.33 -12.36
CA GLU A 12 -11.30 -36.25 -11.70
C GLU A 12 -10.39 -35.31 -10.89
N GLU A 13 -9.44 -35.85 -10.17
CA GLU A 13 -8.48 -35.07 -9.40
C GLU A 13 -7.54 -34.25 -10.31
N LYS A 14 -7.16 -34.82 -11.47
CA LYS A 14 -6.43 -34.11 -12.52
C LYS A 14 -7.26 -32.99 -13.14
N ALA A 15 -8.56 -33.22 -13.36
CA ALA A 15 -9.49 -32.22 -13.87
C ALA A 15 -9.68 -31.08 -12.85
N GLN A 16 -9.88 -31.39 -11.57
CA GLN A 16 -9.98 -30.40 -10.49
C GLN A 16 -8.69 -29.59 -10.34
N ARG A 17 -7.52 -30.22 -10.41
CA ARG A 17 -6.24 -29.50 -10.38
C ARG A 17 -6.05 -28.60 -11.60
N ARG A 18 -6.52 -29.00 -12.78
CA ARG A 18 -6.52 -28.17 -14.00
C ARG A 18 -7.49 -26.99 -13.86
N GLN A 19 -8.69 -27.20 -13.30
CA GLN A 19 -9.64 -26.12 -13.03
C GLN A 19 -9.09 -25.13 -11.99
N ARG A 20 -8.51 -25.59 -10.89
CA ARG A 20 -7.84 -24.75 -9.90
C ARG A 20 -6.68 -23.94 -10.49
N ARG A 21 -5.86 -24.54 -11.36
CA ARG A 21 -4.78 -23.85 -12.07
C ARG A 21 -5.29 -22.82 -13.08
N ARG A 22 -6.46 -23.07 -13.70
CA ARG A 22 -7.11 -22.10 -14.60
C ARG A 22 -7.72 -20.93 -13.81
N ALA A 23 -8.34 -21.20 -12.68
CA ALA A 23 -8.87 -20.18 -11.76
C ALA A 23 -7.77 -19.31 -11.13
N MET A 24 -6.54 -19.84 -10.99
CA MET A 24 -5.37 -19.11 -10.47
C MET A 24 -4.51 -18.46 -11.56
N ARG A 25 -4.98 -18.35 -12.81
CA ARG A 25 -4.24 -17.58 -13.82
C ARG A 25 -4.29 -16.12 -13.42
N PRO A 26 -3.13 -15.47 -13.23
CA PRO A 26 -3.13 -14.03 -12.94
C PRO A 26 -3.82 -13.30 -14.09
N VAL A 27 -4.77 -12.45 -13.77
CA VAL A 27 -5.40 -11.54 -14.73
C VAL A 27 -4.29 -10.71 -15.36
N SER A 28 -4.40 -10.46 -16.67
CA SER A 28 -3.40 -9.64 -17.35
C SER A 28 -3.31 -8.26 -16.68
N PRO A 29 -2.17 -7.86 -16.13
CA PRO A 29 -2.04 -6.59 -15.43
C PRO A 29 -2.27 -5.38 -16.34
N TRP A 30 -2.11 -5.55 -17.64
CA TRP A 30 -2.24 -4.49 -18.64
C TRP A 30 -3.64 -3.90 -18.69
N LEU A 31 -4.66 -4.74 -18.63
CA LEU A 31 -6.05 -4.26 -18.67
C LEU A 31 -6.35 -3.37 -17.46
N GLY A 32 -5.94 -3.82 -16.26
CA GLY A 32 -6.12 -3.05 -15.03
C GLY A 32 -5.38 -1.71 -15.07
N LEU A 33 -4.14 -1.70 -15.56
CA LEU A 33 -3.34 -0.48 -15.69
C LEU A 33 -3.93 0.51 -16.70
N VAL A 34 -4.37 0.02 -17.86
CA VAL A 34 -5.01 0.88 -18.89
C VAL A 34 -6.31 1.46 -18.35
N LEU A 35 -7.18 0.64 -17.75
CA LEU A 35 -8.43 1.12 -17.16
C LEU A 35 -8.18 2.17 -16.07
N LEU A 36 -7.16 1.94 -15.23
CA LEU A 36 -6.79 2.87 -14.17
C LEU A 36 -6.22 4.18 -14.73
N THR A 37 -5.43 4.12 -15.81
CA THR A 37 -4.94 5.32 -16.50
C THR A 37 -6.11 6.14 -17.06
N VAL A 38 -7.08 5.48 -17.70
CA VAL A 38 -8.29 6.14 -18.21
C VAL A 38 -9.08 6.75 -17.06
N PHE A 39 -9.26 6.03 -15.97
CA PHE A 39 -9.94 6.53 -14.77
C PHE A 39 -9.25 7.77 -14.19
N GLN A 40 -7.92 7.77 -14.07
CA GLN A 40 -7.14 8.91 -13.59
C GLN A 40 -7.29 10.12 -14.52
N ALA A 41 -7.25 9.90 -15.84
CA ALA A 41 -7.42 10.97 -16.82
C ALA A 41 -8.83 11.57 -16.77
N LEU A 42 -9.86 10.74 -16.66
CA LEU A 42 -11.26 11.20 -16.54
C LEU A 42 -11.49 11.94 -15.22
N THR A 43 -10.92 11.46 -14.12
CA THR A 43 -11.00 12.14 -12.81
C THR A 43 -10.31 13.50 -12.87
N ALA A 44 -9.13 13.61 -13.47
CA ALA A 44 -8.42 14.86 -13.65
C ALA A 44 -9.23 15.84 -14.50
N LEU A 45 -9.79 15.38 -15.60
CA LEU A 45 -10.61 16.19 -16.51
C LEU A 45 -11.88 16.70 -15.81
N GLN A 46 -12.59 15.82 -15.11
CA GLN A 46 -13.81 16.17 -14.38
C GLN A 46 -13.54 17.23 -13.30
N LEU A 47 -12.50 17.06 -12.50
CA LEU A 47 -12.13 18.00 -11.44
C LEU A 47 -11.71 19.35 -12.02
N THR A 48 -10.95 19.35 -13.12
CA THR A 48 -10.54 20.59 -13.78
C THR A 48 -11.74 21.37 -14.35
N ILE A 49 -12.71 20.65 -14.94
CA ILE A 49 -13.94 21.29 -15.45
C ILE A 49 -14.83 21.79 -14.31
N SER A 50 -14.91 21.04 -13.22
CA SER A 50 -15.74 21.42 -12.04
C SER A 50 -15.25 22.70 -11.35
N GLU A 51 -13.94 22.96 -11.37
CA GLU A 51 -13.34 24.19 -10.80
C GLU A 51 -13.54 25.42 -11.73
N GLY A 52 -13.87 25.23 -12.99
CA GLY A 52 -14.17 26.29 -13.95
C GLY A 52 -13.03 27.31 -14.11
N GLU A 53 -13.34 28.60 -13.96
CA GLU A 53 -12.34 29.69 -14.11
C GLU A 53 -11.26 29.68 -13.02
N ASN A 54 -11.50 29.03 -11.88
CA ASN A 54 -10.54 28.88 -10.79
C ASN A 54 -9.66 27.64 -10.94
N ALA A 55 -9.77 26.91 -12.07
CA ALA A 55 -9.04 25.70 -12.31
C ALA A 55 -7.52 25.93 -12.24
N THR A 56 -6.90 25.36 -11.21
CA THR A 56 -5.46 25.43 -11.02
C THR A 56 -4.79 24.33 -11.86
N VAL A 57 -3.75 24.69 -12.61
CA VAL A 57 -2.91 23.72 -13.36
C VAL A 57 -2.35 22.61 -12.47
N MET A 58 -2.33 22.81 -11.16
CA MET A 58 -1.92 21.82 -10.17
C MET A 58 -2.74 20.54 -10.21
N ILE A 59 -4.05 20.59 -10.51
CA ILE A 59 -4.93 19.41 -10.51
C ILE A 59 -4.53 18.43 -11.62
N PRO A 60 -4.57 18.81 -12.92
CA PRO A 60 -4.21 17.89 -13.99
C PRO A 60 -2.73 17.46 -13.89
N LEU A 61 -1.84 18.35 -13.45
CA LEU A 61 -0.44 18.03 -13.25
C LEU A 61 -0.24 16.93 -12.20
N THR A 62 -0.94 17.01 -11.07
CA THR A 62 -0.84 16.01 -9.99
C THR A 62 -1.32 14.62 -10.45
N PHE A 63 -2.42 14.55 -11.19
CA PHE A 63 -2.90 13.28 -11.71
C PHE A 63 -2.00 12.72 -12.82
N LEU A 64 -1.43 13.57 -13.66
CA LEU A 64 -0.44 13.18 -14.66
C LEU A 64 0.82 12.61 -13.97
N LEU A 65 1.31 13.25 -12.93
CA LEU A 65 2.43 12.75 -12.13
C LEU A 65 2.08 11.43 -11.43
N LEU A 66 0.87 11.29 -10.89
CA LEU A 66 0.43 10.02 -10.29
C LEU A 66 0.42 8.89 -11.32
N THR A 67 -0.08 9.17 -12.53
CA THR A 67 -0.04 8.22 -13.65
C THR A 67 1.40 7.83 -14.00
N GLY A 68 2.30 8.81 -14.08
CA GLY A 68 3.73 8.56 -14.31
C GLY A 68 4.37 7.69 -13.22
N VAL A 69 4.07 7.98 -11.95
CA VAL A 69 4.52 7.17 -10.81
C VAL A 69 3.96 5.75 -10.91
N MET A 70 2.71 5.56 -11.27
CA MET A 70 2.08 4.25 -11.46
C MET A 70 2.82 3.41 -12.51
N TRP A 71 3.09 3.99 -13.68
CA TRP A 71 3.81 3.30 -14.75
C TRP A 71 5.25 2.99 -14.35
N LEU A 72 5.96 3.94 -13.72
CA LEU A 72 7.31 3.73 -13.21
C LEU A 72 7.34 2.60 -12.17
N TYR A 73 6.38 2.59 -11.25
CA TYR A 73 6.23 1.58 -10.22
C TYR A 73 6.00 0.19 -10.85
N PHE A 74 5.11 0.10 -11.84
CA PHE A 74 4.86 -1.12 -12.59
C PHE A 74 6.12 -1.65 -13.28
N LEU A 75 6.87 -0.77 -13.98
CA LEU A 75 8.13 -1.13 -14.64
C LEU A 75 9.17 -1.63 -13.63
N THR A 76 9.26 -0.98 -12.47
CA THR A 76 10.16 -1.39 -11.37
C THR A 76 9.81 -2.80 -10.87
N LEU A 77 8.54 -3.08 -10.62
CA LEU A 77 8.10 -4.41 -10.17
C LEU A 77 8.34 -5.48 -11.23
N ARG A 78 8.13 -5.14 -12.50
CA ARG A 78 8.44 -6.05 -13.62
C ARG A 78 9.93 -6.34 -13.72
N ALA A 79 10.80 -5.34 -13.53
CA ALA A 79 12.24 -5.52 -13.46
C ALA A 79 12.66 -6.41 -12.29
N LEU A 80 11.96 -6.30 -11.15
CA LEU A 80 12.14 -7.18 -9.98
C LEU A 80 11.53 -8.59 -10.15
N ARG A 81 11.02 -8.91 -11.34
CA ARG A 81 10.37 -10.20 -11.69
C ARG A 81 9.22 -10.57 -10.75
N ARG A 82 8.43 -9.59 -10.31
CA ARG A 82 7.21 -9.84 -9.57
C ARG A 82 6.09 -10.31 -10.50
N VAL A 83 5.29 -11.25 -10.00
CA VAL A 83 4.09 -11.77 -10.67
C VAL A 83 2.90 -11.44 -9.78
N GLY A 84 1.87 -10.78 -10.35
CA GLY A 84 0.71 -10.29 -9.62
C GLY A 84 0.84 -8.80 -9.29
N PHE A 85 -0.15 -8.00 -9.71
CA PHE A 85 -0.19 -6.54 -9.57
C PHE A 85 -1.54 -6.08 -9.04
N GLU A 86 -2.35 -7.01 -8.52
CA GLU A 86 -3.71 -6.71 -8.09
C GLU A 86 -3.70 -5.74 -6.90
N MET A 87 -2.81 -5.98 -5.93
CA MET A 87 -2.69 -5.13 -4.72
C MET A 87 -2.21 -3.71 -5.09
N GLU A 88 -1.24 -3.62 -5.99
CA GLU A 88 -0.71 -2.35 -6.46
C GLU A 88 -1.77 -1.58 -7.26
N THR A 89 -2.55 -2.25 -8.08
CA THR A 89 -3.66 -1.63 -8.83
C THR A 89 -4.71 -1.04 -7.87
N ILE A 90 -5.08 -1.78 -6.82
CA ILE A 90 -5.99 -1.30 -5.78
C ILE A 90 -5.37 -0.11 -5.04
N ALA A 91 -4.09 -0.18 -4.69
CA ALA A 91 -3.40 0.91 -4.00
C ALA A 91 -3.40 2.21 -4.84
N PHE A 92 -3.12 2.13 -6.15
CA PHE A 92 -3.18 3.29 -7.02
C PHE A 92 -4.60 3.81 -7.25
N PHE A 93 -5.59 2.92 -7.32
CA PHE A 93 -6.99 3.31 -7.39
C PHE A 93 -7.41 4.11 -6.14
N LEU A 94 -7.11 3.59 -4.94
CA LEU A 94 -7.38 4.28 -3.69
C LEU A 94 -6.59 5.59 -3.57
N SER A 95 -5.36 5.63 -4.06
CA SER A 95 -4.55 6.85 -4.11
C SER A 95 -5.18 7.91 -5.02
N THR A 96 -5.75 7.51 -6.15
CA THR A 96 -6.49 8.40 -7.05
C THR A 96 -7.69 9.03 -6.35
N LEU A 97 -8.50 8.22 -5.64
CA LEU A 97 -9.63 8.71 -4.84
C LEU A 97 -9.15 9.63 -3.71
N SER A 98 -8.07 9.25 -3.02
CA SER A 98 -7.48 10.06 -1.94
C SER A 98 -7.01 11.44 -2.41
N LEU A 99 -6.54 11.57 -3.65
CA LEU A 99 -6.14 12.86 -4.24
C LEU A 99 -7.32 13.65 -4.81
N ALA A 100 -8.41 12.99 -5.21
CA ALA A 100 -9.61 13.66 -5.71
C ALA A 100 -10.27 14.53 -4.60
N VAL A 101 -10.24 14.08 -3.36
CA VAL A 101 -10.85 14.83 -2.22
C VAL A 101 -10.20 16.19 -2.01
N PRO A 102 -8.88 16.35 -1.80
CA PRO A 102 -8.27 17.67 -1.63
C PRO A 102 -8.31 18.51 -2.91
N SER A 103 -8.38 17.88 -4.10
CA SER A 103 -8.52 18.61 -5.36
C SER A 103 -9.80 19.44 -5.40
N SER A 104 -10.89 18.95 -4.81
CA SER A 104 -12.20 19.63 -4.81
C SER A 104 -12.41 20.54 -3.60
N SER A 105 -11.64 20.39 -2.51
CA SER A 105 -11.90 21.10 -1.26
C SER A 105 -10.76 22.02 -0.82
N ASN A 106 -9.52 21.67 -1.10
CA ASN A 106 -8.33 22.40 -0.62
C ASN A 106 -7.13 22.17 -1.55
N THR A 107 -7.14 22.83 -2.69
CA THR A 107 -6.08 22.74 -3.72
C THR A 107 -4.66 22.99 -3.19
N PRO A 108 -4.39 23.92 -2.25
CA PRO A 108 -3.07 24.10 -1.66
C PRO A 108 -2.54 22.86 -0.91
N ALA A 109 -3.44 22.00 -0.39
CA ALA A 109 -3.06 20.77 0.29
C ALA A 109 -2.75 19.61 -0.68
N LEU A 110 -3.16 19.72 -1.94
CA LEU A 110 -3.06 18.66 -2.95
C LEU A 110 -1.62 18.17 -3.14
N PHE A 111 -0.66 19.09 -3.28
CA PHE A 111 0.74 18.74 -3.46
C PHE A 111 1.33 18.00 -2.24
N LYS A 112 0.97 18.44 -1.03
CA LYS A 112 1.39 17.76 0.21
C LYS A 112 0.82 16.35 0.27
N GLN A 113 -0.45 16.18 -0.09
CA GLN A 113 -1.11 14.88 -0.14
C GLN A 113 -0.47 13.98 -1.19
N PHE A 114 -0.16 14.50 -2.37
CA PHE A 114 0.55 13.77 -3.41
C PHE A 114 1.91 13.26 -2.92
N LEU A 115 2.70 14.10 -2.24
CA LEU A 115 3.97 13.72 -1.68
C LEU A 115 3.83 12.58 -0.65
N CYS A 116 2.82 12.65 0.22
CA CYS A 116 2.52 11.59 1.17
C CYS A 116 2.14 10.27 0.48
N VAL A 117 1.37 10.33 -0.60
CA VAL A 117 1.01 9.15 -1.41
C VAL A 117 2.26 8.52 -2.03
N VAL A 118 3.12 9.32 -2.65
CA VAL A 118 4.37 8.84 -3.26
C VAL A 118 5.29 8.20 -2.21
N LEU A 119 5.42 8.84 -1.04
CA LEU A 119 6.20 8.30 0.07
C LEU A 119 5.62 6.97 0.57
N GLY A 120 4.30 6.88 0.71
CA GLY A 120 3.60 5.65 1.10
C GLY A 120 3.81 4.52 0.10
N LEU A 121 3.73 4.81 -1.20
CA LEU A 121 3.99 3.84 -2.28
C LEU A 121 5.46 3.39 -2.30
N ALA A 122 6.40 4.29 -2.08
CA ALA A 122 7.82 3.96 -1.96
C ALA A 122 8.07 3.04 -0.75
N LEU A 123 7.49 3.36 0.41
CA LEU A 123 7.55 2.52 1.61
C LEU A 123 6.94 1.14 1.36
N PHE A 124 5.79 1.07 0.67
CA PHE A 124 5.14 -0.17 0.30
C PHE A 124 6.03 -1.04 -0.62
N LEU A 125 6.74 -0.42 -1.58
CA LEU A 125 7.71 -1.10 -2.43
C LEU A 125 8.88 -1.67 -1.60
N VAL A 126 9.48 -0.85 -0.73
CA VAL A 126 10.60 -1.25 0.13
C VAL A 126 10.19 -2.41 1.05
N LEU A 127 9.04 -2.30 1.73
CA LEU A 127 8.51 -3.37 2.58
C LEU A 127 8.23 -4.63 1.76
N GLY A 128 7.67 -4.49 0.57
CA GLY A 128 7.40 -5.62 -0.33
C GLY A 128 8.66 -6.35 -0.79
N VAL A 129 9.75 -5.63 -1.08
CA VAL A 129 11.06 -6.22 -1.39
C VAL A 129 11.69 -6.86 -0.14
N PHE A 130 11.57 -6.19 1.00
CA PHE A 130 12.11 -6.68 2.27
C PHE A 130 11.43 -7.97 2.73
N LEU A 131 10.10 -8.05 2.63
CA LEU A 131 9.29 -9.23 2.99
C LEU A 131 9.48 -10.42 2.06
N ARG A 132 10.12 -10.24 0.92
CA ARG A 132 10.47 -11.35 0.02
C ARG A 132 11.35 -12.39 0.70
N ASN A 133 12.10 -12.02 1.72
CA ASN A 133 12.96 -12.89 2.52
C ASN A 133 12.39 -13.04 3.94
N LEU A 134 11.54 -14.05 4.15
CA LEU A 134 10.89 -14.33 5.44
C LEU A 134 11.87 -14.55 6.60
N ASP A 135 13.08 -15.03 6.33
CA ASP A 135 14.10 -15.22 7.37
C ASP A 135 14.62 -13.90 7.93
N ARG A 136 14.67 -12.84 7.10
CA ARG A 136 14.96 -11.47 7.58
C ARG A 136 13.82 -10.93 8.45
N ALA A 137 12.57 -11.16 8.03
CA ALA A 137 11.40 -10.75 8.79
C ALA A 137 11.39 -11.36 10.20
N LYS A 138 11.78 -12.64 10.33
CA LYS A 138 11.86 -13.33 11.62
C LYS A 138 12.90 -12.75 12.58
N LYS A 139 14.05 -12.31 12.05
CA LYS A 139 15.09 -11.69 12.87
C LYS A 139 14.64 -10.35 13.46
N ILE A 140 13.86 -9.59 12.71
CA ILE A 140 13.46 -8.22 13.07
C ILE A 140 12.13 -8.18 13.84
N ARG A 141 11.41 -9.31 14.02
CA ARG A 141 10.10 -9.33 14.66
C ARG A 141 10.05 -8.66 16.04
N TRP A 142 11.07 -8.88 16.88
CA TRP A 142 11.15 -8.29 18.20
C TRP A 142 11.40 -6.78 18.13
N LEU A 143 12.22 -6.34 17.16
CA LEU A 143 12.43 -4.93 16.88
C LEU A 143 11.14 -4.26 16.42
N MET A 144 10.35 -4.92 15.57
CA MET A 144 9.05 -4.43 15.13
C MET A 144 8.04 -4.38 16.29
N ALA A 145 8.00 -5.42 17.14
CA ALA A 145 7.14 -5.41 18.32
C ALA A 145 7.51 -4.27 19.29
N ALA A 146 8.80 -4.10 19.59
CA ALA A 146 9.29 -3.00 20.41
C ALA A 146 9.01 -1.64 19.76
N GLY A 147 9.15 -1.53 18.43
CA GLY A 147 8.82 -0.34 17.66
C GLY A 147 7.34 0.03 17.76
N ALA A 148 6.44 -0.95 17.67
CA ALA A 148 5.00 -0.72 17.83
C ALA A 148 4.66 -0.18 19.22
N ILE A 149 5.20 -0.83 20.27
CA ILE A 149 5.01 -0.40 21.66
C ILE A 149 5.63 0.98 21.88
N GLY A 150 6.86 1.20 21.39
CA GLY A 150 7.57 2.47 21.50
C GLY A 150 6.83 3.64 20.85
N LEU A 151 6.31 3.45 19.64
CA LEU A 151 5.52 4.48 18.93
C LEU A 151 4.22 4.82 19.67
N LEU A 152 3.52 3.80 20.20
CA LEU A 152 2.31 4.04 20.99
C LEU A 152 2.63 4.74 22.31
N SER A 153 3.66 4.30 23.02
CA SER A 153 4.11 4.94 24.27
C SER A 153 4.56 6.37 24.02
N LEU A 154 5.30 6.62 22.93
CA LEU A 154 5.71 7.96 22.54
C LEU A 154 4.51 8.88 22.32
N THR A 155 3.46 8.40 21.66
CA THR A 155 2.24 9.19 21.44
C THR A 155 1.58 9.59 22.76
N VAL A 156 1.50 8.66 23.72
CA VAL A 156 0.94 8.92 25.05
C VAL A 156 1.80 9.92 25.83
N VAL A 157 3.11 9.75 25.82
CA VAL A 157 4.05 10.66 26.52
C VAL A 157 3.97 12.08 25.95
N LEU A 158 3.99 12.21 24.63
CA LEU A 158 3.88 13.51 23.97
C LEU A 158 2.54 14.21 24.25
N TYR A 159 1.46 13.43 24.38
CA TYR A 159 0.17 13.96 24.81
C TYR A 159 0.21 14.49 26.24
N LEU A 160 0.75 13.72 27.17
CA LEU A 160 0.87 14.12 28.58
C LEU A 160 1.77 15.37 28.77
N LEU A 161 2.75 15.54 27.89
CA LEU A 161 3.63 16.72 27.88
C LEU A 161 3.00 17.94 27.17
N GLY A 162 1.79 17.81 26.62
CA GLY A 162 1.11 18.90 25.90
C GLY A 162 1.76 19.29 24.58
N LEU A 163 2.66 18.42 24.02
CA LEU A 163 3.38 18.67 22.78
C LEU A 163 2.61 18.23 21.53
N THR A 164 1.50 17.52 21.70
CA THR A 164 0.62 17.11 20.60
C THR A 164 -0.57 18.05 20.49
N GLY A 165 -0.75 18.65 19.32
CA GLY A 165 -1.97 19.38 19.01
C GLY A 165 -3.17 18.45 18.90
N THR A 166 -4.29 18.80 19.55
CA THR A 166 -5.55 18.10 19.37
C THR A 166 -6.16 18.54 18.03
N LYS A 167 -6.08 17.69 17.00
CA LYS A 167 -6.88 17.87 15.79
C LYS A 167 -8.09 16.94 15.87
N TYR A 168 -9.27 17.50 15.68
CA TYR A 168 -10.55 16.74 15.73
C TYR A 168 -10.81 15.99 17.04
N GLY A 169 -10.33 16.52 18.18
CA GLY A 169 -10.51 15.88 19.50
C GLY A 169 -9.60 14.66 19.74
N ALA A 170 -8.71 14.32 18.82
CA ALA A 170 -7.77 13.22 18.96
C ALA A 170 -6.34 13.73 19.12
N ALA A 171 -5.67 13.28 20.19
CA ALA A 171 -4.30 13.64 20.55
C ALA A 171 -3.20 12.89 19.78
N ASN A 172 -3.53 12.25 18.67
CA ASN A 172 -2.68 11.29 17.97
C ASN A 172 -1.88 11.89 16.81
N TRP A 173 -1.91 13.22 16.63
CA TRP A 173 -1.30 13.86 15.48
C TRP A 173 -0.01 14.59 15.87
N LEU A 174 1.09 14.22 15.21
CA LEU A 174 2.34 14.94 15.25
C LEU A 174 2.49 15.77 13.98
N THR A 175 2.73 17.06 14.11
CA THR A 175 3.02 17.93 12.98
C THR A 175 4.53 18.16 12.89
N ILE A 176 5.16 17.54 11.89
CA ILE A 176 6.59 17.65 11.64
C ILE A 176 6.77 18.35 10.29
N ALA A 177 7.44 19.52 10.29
CA ALA A 177 7.68 20.32 9.08
C ALA A 177 6.41 20.62 8.25
N GLY A 178 5.27 20.82 8.90
CA GLY A 178 4.00 21.12 8.23
C GLY A 178 3.27 19.90 7.66
N ILE A 179 3.81 18.68 7.87
CA ILE A 179 3.16 17.42 7.55
C ILE A 179 2.61 16.82 8.84
N SER A 180 1.32 16.51 8.89
CA SER A 180 0.71 15.84 10.03
C SER A 180 0.85 14.33 9.86
N VAL A 181 1.58 13.70 10.77
CA VAL A 181 1.81 12.26 10.80
C VAL A 181 1.15 11.67 12.03
N GLN A 182 0.53 10.52 11.88
CA GLN A 182 -0.08 9.78 12.98
C GLN A 182 0.80 8.58 13.34
N PRO A 183 1.52 8.59 14.48
CA PRO A 183 2.42 7.50 14.87
C PRO A 183 1.74 6.15 15.01
N SER A 184 0.44 6.15 15.36
CA SER A 184 -0.36 4.93 15.45
C SER A 184 -0.49 4.19 14.11
N GLU A 185 -0.45 4.89 12.96
CA GLU A 185 -0.47 4.22 11.65
C GLU A 185 0.82 3.43 11.40
N LEU A 186 1.96 4.01 11.79
CA LEU A 186 3.25 3.30 11.73
C LEU A 186 3.29 2.13 12.73
N ALA A 187 2.72 2.32 13.93
CA ALA A 187 2.62 1.25 14.92
C ALA A 187 1.78 0.06 14.41
N LYS A 188 0.70 0.30 13.66
CA LYS A 188 -0.09 -0.76 13.01
C LYS A 188 0.75 -1.58 12.04
N ILE A 189 1.57 -0.94 11.21
CA ILE A 189 2.47 -1.63 10.26
C ILE A 189 3.44 -2.51 11.03
N CYS A 190 4.08 -1.98 12.07
CA CYS A 190 5.00 -2.74 12.93
C CYS A 190 4.30 -3.91 13.61
N TYR A 191 3.08 -3.73 14.09
CA TYR A 191 2.29 -4.77 14.75
C TYR A 191 1.90 -5.89 13.78
N ILE A 192 1.41 -5.57 12.59
CA ILE A 192 1.05 -6.55 11.56
C ILE A 192 2.28 -7.37 11.18
N PHE A 193 3.44 -6.71 11.03
CA PHE A 193 4.69 -7.37 10.70
C PHE A 193 5.15 -8.35 11.78
N ALA A 194 5.13 -7.91 13.05
CA ALA A 194 5.49 -8.75 14.20
C ALA A 194 4.53 -9.94 14.35
N GLY A 195 3.22 -9.72 14.14
CA GLY A 195 2.17 -10.74 14.17
C GLY A 195 2.37 -11.80 13.07
N ALA A 196 2.56 -11.38 11.83
CA ALA A 196 2.78 -12.28 10.70
C ALA A 196 4.05 -13.14 10.89
N ALA A 197 5.15 -12.55 11.33
CA ALA A 197 6.39 -13.27 11.60
C ALA A 197 6.28 -14.26 12.78
N THR A 198 5.42 -13.97 13.76
CA THR A 198 5.16 -14.86 14.90
C THR A 198 4.28 -16.03 14.51
N LEU A 199 3.22 -15.79 13.73
CA LEU A 199 2.33 -16.84 13.23
C LEU A 199 3.06 -17.86 12.36
N ASP A 200 3.91 -17.42 11.43
CA ASP A 200 4.73 -18.34 10.61
C ASP A 200 5.59 -19.28 11.47
N ARG A 201 6.16 -18.79 12.57
CA ARG A 201 6.93 -19.61 13.50
C ARG A 201 6.08 -20.65 14.23
N LEU A 202 4.87 -20.26 14.64
CA LEU A 202 3.94 -21.17 15.34
C LEU A 202 3.49 -22.30 14.41
N PHE A 203 3.13 -21.98 13.17
CA PHE A 203 2.73 -22.99 12.17
C PHE A 203 3.86 -23.97 11.83
N ARG A 204 5.11 -23.48 11.74
CA ARG A 204 6.27 -24.38 11.48
C ARG A 204 6.63 -25.30 12.66
N LYS A 205 6.30 -24.91 13.90
CA LYS A 205 6.53 -25.78 15.07
C LYS A 205 5.47 -26.88 15.20
N ARG A 206 4.31 -26.67 14.59
CA ARG A 206 3.17 -27.60 14.70
C ARG A 206 3.17 -28.70 13.63
N ASN A 207 3.94 -28.54 12.55
CA ASN A 207 4.19 -29.53 11.50
C ASN A 207 5.59 -30.16 11.68
#